data_d3971a894f7600154fb7f32306631b94
#
_entry.id   d3971a894f7600154fb7f32306631b94
#
_cell.length_a   1.000
_cell.length_b   1.000
_cell.length_c   1.000
_cell.angle_alpha   90.00
_cell.angle_beta   90.00
_cell.angle_gamma   90.00
#
_symmetry.space_group_name_H-M   'P 1'
#
loop_
_entity.id
_entity.type
_entity.pdbx_description
1 polymer ?
#
loop_
_entity_poly.entity_id
_entity_poly.type
_entity_poly.pdbx_seq_one_letter_code
_entity_poly.pdbx_strand_id
1 'polypeptide(L)'
;INKLEKYNGCILADSVGLGKTFTALAVIKYYENRNKSVLVLCPKKLNENWITFRSNYKNNPIAGDRLRYDILFHTDLSREHGSSNGLDLDHINWGNYDLVVIDESHNFRNGGNVDEEEDDDEQLEERKENRYQKLMNRVIRTGVKTKVLMLSATPVNNRFGDLKNQLQLAYEGHAEQINE
;
A
#
# COMPACT_ATOMS: atom_id res chain seq x y z
N ILE A 1 0.18 7.93 -14.25
CA ILE A 1 0.04 9.23 -13.60
C ILE A 1 -1.38 9.77 -13.81
N ASN A 2 -1.83 9.99 -15.04
CA ASN A 2 -3.13 10.62 -15.31
C ASN A 2 -4.31 9.99 -14.54
N LYS A 3 -4.34 8.66 -14.42
CA LYS A 3 -5.38 7.97 -13.64
C LYS A 3 -5.29 8.28 -12.15
N LEU A 4 -4.08 8.31 -11.58
CA LEU A 4 -3.87 8.67 -10.18
C LEU A 4 -4.29 10.11 -9.89
N GLU A 5 -3.98 11.05 -10.78
CA GLU A 5 -4.37 12.46 -10.62
C GLU A 5 -5.90 12.64 -10.74
N LYS A 6 -6.53 11.90 -11.64
CA LYS A 6 -7.97 12.03 -11.89
C LYS A 6 -8.83 11.31 -10.85
N TYR A 7 -8.40 10.12 -10.43
CA TYR A 7 -9.24 9.20 -9.64
C TYR A 7 -8.69 8.92 -8.24
N ASN A 8 -7.55 9.49 -7.85
CA ASN A 8 -6.82 9.24 -6.60
C ASN A 8 -6.38 7.78 -6.39
N GLY A 9 -6.64 6.90 -7.31
CA GLY A 9 -6.27 5.50 -7.23
C GLY A 9 -6.11 4.82 -8.58
N CYS A 10 -5.28 3.80 -8.62
CA CYS A 10 -5.03 2.99 -9.81
C CYS A 10 -4.54 1.60 -9.42
N ILE A 11 -5.02 0.58 -10.11
CA ILE A 11 -4.51 -0.78 -10.02
C ILE A 11 -3.65 -1.05 -11.24
N LEU A 12 -2.39 -1.38 -11.03
CA LEU A 12 -1.50 -1.90 -12.05
C LEU A 12 -1.56 -3.42 -12.01
N ALA A 13 -2.41 -3.99 -12.84
CA ALA A 13 -2.61 -5.42 -12.96
C ALA A 13 -1.80 -5.95 -14.14
N ASP A 14 -0.84 -6.80 -13.88
CA ASP A 14 -0.04 -7.42 -14.91
C ASP A 14 0.60 -8.72 -14.40
N SER A 15 0.97 -9.60 -15.32
CA SER A 15 1.61 -10.88 -14.97
C SER A 15 2.90 -10.67 -14.18
N VAL A 16 3.32 -11.69 -13.46
CA VAL A 16 4.59 -11.68 -12.73
C VAL A 16 5.76 -11.43 -13.70
N GLY A 17 6.67 -10.52 -13.33
CA GLY A 17 7.89 -10.24 -14.09
C GLY A 17 7.79 -9.18 -15.18
N LEU A 18 6.62 -8.60 -15.47
CA LEU A 18 6.45 -7.60 -16.54
C LEU A 18 6.74 -6.15 -16.14
N GLY A 19 7.59 -5.95 -15.13
CA GLY A 19 8.12 -4.60 -14.83
C GLY A 19 7.21 -3.71 -13.97
N LYS A 20 6.23 -4.27 -13.24
CA LYS A 20 5.36 -3.47 -12.34
C LYS A 20 6.16 -2.62 -11.35
N THR A 21 7.22 -3.18 -10.78
CA THR A 21 8.10 -2.47 -9.84
C THR A 21 8.72 -1.23 -10.48
N PHE A 22 9.26 -1.35 -11.70
CA PHE A 22 9.87 -0.21 -12.40
C PHE A 22 8.82 0.86 -12.77
N THR A 23 7.64 0.44 -13.16
CA THR A 23 6.52 1.38 -13.38
C THR A 23 6.16 2.12 -12.10
N ALA A 24 6.09 1.42 -10.96
CA ALA A 24 5.84 2.03 -9.67
C ALA A 24 6.98 2.99 -9.27
N LEU A 25 8.24 2.63 -9.48
CA LEU A 25 9.39 3.50 -9.23
C LEU A 25 9.35 4.79 -10.07
N ALA A 26 8.92 4.71 -11.33
CA ALA A 26 8.71 5.89 -12.17
C ALA A 26 7.59 6.80 -11.62
N VAL A 27 6.51 6.22 -11.09
CA VAL A 27 5.45 6.96 -10.41
C VAL A 27 5.97 7.59 -9.12
N ILE A 28 6.70 6.86 -8.29
CA ILE A 28 7.33 7.37 -7.06
C ILE A 28 8.20 8.58 -7.40
N LYS A 29 9.06 8.47 -8.42
CA LYS A 29 9.93 9.56 -8.87
C LYS A 29 9.16 10.81 -9.29
N TYR A 30 8.04 10.62 -9.98
CA TYR A 30 7.16 11.73 -10.37
C TYR A 30 6.64 12.51 -9.16
N TYR A 31 6.19 11.81 -8.10
CA TYR A 31 5.69 12.45 -6.88
C TYR A 31 6.81 13.04 -6.04
N GLU A 32 7.92 12.33 -5.90
CA GLU A 32 9.08 12.78 -5.15
C GLU A 32 9.67 14.09 -5.73
N ASN A 33 9.76 14.22 -7.06
CA ASN A 33 10.20 15.45 -7.72
C ASN A 33 9.27 16.66 -7.43
N ARG A 34 8.09 16.40 -6.88
CA ARG A 34 7.12 17.42 -6.44
C ARG A 34 7.09 17.61 -4.93
N ASN A 35 8.13 17.11 -4.24
CA ASN A 35 8.24 17.12 -2.78
C ASN A 35 7.06 16.43 -2.06
N LYS A 36 6.54 15.38 -2.68
CA LYS A 36 5.47 14.56 -2.12
C LYS A 36 6.04 13.37 -1.37
N SER A 37 5.44 13.06 -0.21
CA SER A 37 5.83 11.92 0.61
C SER A 37 5.22 10.62 0.08
N VAL A 38 6.03 9.57 0.05
CA VAL A 38 5.65 8.28 -0.52
C VAL A 38 5.87 7.16 0.50
N LEU A 39 4.86 6.34 0.68
CA LEU A 39 4.93 5.09 1.43
C LEU A 39 4.79 3.90 0.48
N VAL A 40 5.65 2.91 0.65
CA VAL A 40 5.52 1.59 0.03
C VAL A 40 5.10 0.59 1.09
N LEU A 41 3.98 -0.08 0.87
CA LEU A 41 3.51 -1.21 1.67
C LEU A 41 3.74 -2.50 0.90
N CYS A 42 4.55 -3.38 1.43
CA CYS A 42 4.88 -4.64 0.78
C CYS A 42 4.88 -5.83 1.75
N PRO A 43 4.78 -7.08 1.26
CA PRO A 43 5.10 -8.25 2.05
C PRO A 43 6.57 -8.23 2.48
N LYS A 44 6.87 -8.73 3.68
CA LYS A 44 8.24 -8.76 4.23
C LYS A 44 9.25 -9.42 3.30
N LYS A 45 8.84 -10.45 2.56
CA LYS A 45 9.67 -11.16 1.58
C LYS A 45 10.16 -10.28 0.40
N LEU A 46 9.47 -9.16 0.12
CA LEU A 46 9.82 -8.23 -0.96
C LEU A 46 10.61 -7.01 -0.47
N ASN A 47 10.94 -6.96 0.82
CA ASN A 47 11.66 -5.83 1.42
C ASN A 47 12.97 -5.50 0.70
N GLU A 48 13.79 -6.51 0.44
CA GLU A 48 15.10 -6.32 -0.20
C GLU A 48 14.98 -5.72 -1.60
N ASN A 49 13.95 -6.08 -2.35
CA ASN A 49 13.70 -5.50 -3.66
C ASN A 49 13.48 -3.99 -3.55
N TRP A 50 12.63 -3.56 -2.61
CA TRP A 50 12.33 -2.14 -2.42
C TRP A 50 13.49 -1.36 -1.77
N ILE A 51 14.20 -1.95 -0.81
CA ILE A 51 15.40 -1.33 -0.21
C ILE A 51 16.47 -1.07 -1.28
N THR A 52 16.70 -2.03 -2.19
CA THR A 52 17.71 -1.91 -3.25
C THR A 52 17.53 -0.62 -4.06
N PHE A 53 16.31 -0.29 -4.45
CA PHE A 53 16.06 0.90 -5.27
C PHE A 53 16.08 2.21 -4.47
N ARG A 54 15.86 2.17 -3.16
CA ARG A 54 15.94 3.33 -2.28
C ARG A 54 17.37 3.73 -1.94
N SER A 55 18.27 2.77 -1.93
CA SER A 55 19.64 2.91 -1.43
C SER A 55 20.65 3.00 -2.58
N ASN A 56 21.80 3.63 -2.31
CA ASN A 56 22.93 3.69 -3.23
C ASN A 56 23.75 2.39 -3.24
N TYR A 57 23.09 1.25 -3.26
CA TYR A 57 23.78 -0.03 -3.37
C TYR A 57 24.40 -0.20 -4.77
N LYS A 58 25.51 -0.93 -4.84
CA LYS A 58 26.23 -1.23 -6.10
C LYS A 58 25.35 -1.87 -7.17
N ASN A 59 24.29 -2.55 -6.76
CA ASN A 59 23.36 -3.28 -7.64
C ASN A 59 22.09 -2.48 -7.98
N ASN A 60 22.01 -1.20 -7.62
CA ASN A 60 20.88 -0.37 -7.96
C ASN A 60 21.08 0.28 -9.33
N PRO A 61 20.36 -0.15 -10.39
CA PRO A 61 20.51 0.39 -11.73
C PRO A 61 20.01 1.84 -11.86
N ILE A 62 19.24 2.31 -10.88
CA ILE A 62 18.69 3.68 -10.84
C ILE A 62 19.22 4.48 -9.64
N ALA A 63 20.40 4.13 -9.12
CA ALA A 63 21.01 4.83 -7.99
C ALA A 63 21.14 6.35 -8.19
N GLY A 64 21.37 6.79 -9.43
CA GLY A 64 21.45 8.20 -9.79
C GLY A 64 20.16 8.99 -9.55
N ASP A 65 19.00 8.31 -9.52
CA ASP A 65 17.72 8.95 -9.27
C ASP A 65 17.49 9.31 -7.79
N ARG A 66 18.27 8.72 -6.89
CA ARG A 66 18.22 8.98 -5.42
C ARG A 66 16.82 8.95 -4.85
N LEU A 67 16.09 7.89 -5.14
CA LEU A 67 14.71 7.74 -4.70
C LEU A 67 14.57 7.75 -3.18
N ARG A 68 13.58 8.47 -2.68
CA ARG A 68 13.21 8.56 -1.27
C ARG A 68 11.77 8.13 -1.10
N TYR A 69 11.55 7.09 -0.32
CA TYR A 69 10.25 6.61 0.11
C TYR A 69 10.41 5.77 1.37
N ASP A 70 9.38 5.74 2.16
CA ASP A 70 9.32 4.88 3.32
C ASP A 70 8.85 3.48 2.91
N ILE A 71 9.32 2.46 3.62
CA ILE A 71 8.92 1.07 3.38
C ILE A 71 8.41 0.51 4.69
N LEU A 72 7.17 0.03 4.66
CA LEU A 72 6.56 -0.71 5.76
C LEU A 72 5.95 -2.01 5.24
N PHE A 73 5.71 -2.94 6.16
CA PHE A 73 5.10 -4.21 5.81
C PHE A 73 3.58 -4.17 5.99
N HIS A 74 2.88 -5.02 5.27
CA HIS A 74 1.44 -5.20 5.46
C HIS A 74 1.09 -5.49 6.92
N THR A 75 1.95 -6.27 7.62
CA THR A 75 1.79 -6.60 9.04
C THR A 75 1.99 -5.41 9.98
N ASP A 76 2.73 -4.39 9.58
CA ASP A 76 2.94 -3.19 10.40
C ASP A 76 1.66 -2.38 10.58
N LEU A 77 0.71 -2.51 9.67
CA LEU A 77 -0.62 -1.91 9.82
C LEU A 77 -1.39 -2.46 11.03
N SER A 78 -1.09 -3.67 11.48
CA SER A 78 -1.71 -4.27 12.68
C SER A 78 -0.93 -3.98 13.97
N ARG A 79 0.25 -3.34 13.86
CA ARG A 79 1.11 -3.01 14.99
C ARG A 79 0.90 -1.57 15.42
N GLU A 80 0.88 -1.35 16.73
CA GLU A 80 0.77 -0.01 17.29
C GLU A 80 2.10 0.50 17.86
N HIS A 81 3.01 -0.41 18.15
CA HIS A 81 4.28 -0.12 18.81
C HIS A 81 5.47 -0.77 18.12
N GLY A 82 6.65 -0.20 18.36
CA GLY A 82 7.93 -0.71 17.91
C GLY A 82 8.44 -0.07 16.62
N SER A 83 9.49 -0.62 16.04
CA SER A 83 10.12 -0.08 14.83
C SER A 83 10.05 -1.05 13.66
N SER A 84 10.00 -0.49 12.44
CA SER A 84 10.05 -1.23 11.18
C SER A 84 10.79 -0.41 10.13
N ASN A 85 11.80 -1.00 9.50
CA ASN A 85 12.66 -0.34 8.50
C ASN A 85 13.20 1.05 8.90
N GLY A 86 13.51 1.24 10.20
CA GLY A 86 14.01 2.50 10.75
C GLY A 86 12.93 3.53 11.07
N LEU A 87 11.66 3.18 10.91
CA LEU A 87 10.52 4.02 11.30
C LEU A 87 9.98 3.56 12.65
N ASP A 88 9.64 4.51 13.50
CA ASP A 88 8.98 4.29 14.77
C ASP A 88 7.46 4.27 14.55
N LEU A 89 6.83 3.13 14.79
CA LEU A 89 5.39 2.95 14.57
C LEU A 89 4.53 3.70 15.58
N ASP A 90 5.08 4.02 16.75
CA ASP A 90 4.40 4.83 17.78
C ASP A 90 4.22 6.28 17.35
N HIS A 91 5.14 6.79 16.53
CA HIS A 91 5.20 8.19 16.13
C HIS A 91 4.96 8.42 14.64
N ILE A 92 4.61 7.37 13.89
CA ILE A 92 4.37 7.50 12.46
C ILE A 92 3.07 8.28 12.19
N ASN A 93 3.17 9.30 11.35
CA ASN A 93 1.99 10.01 10.87
C ASN A 93 1.44 9.35 9.60
N TRP A 94 0.61 8.34 9.79
CA TRP A 94 0.02 7.56 8.71
C TRP A 94 -0.75 8.39 7.68
N GLY A 95 -1.40 9.48 8.10
CA GLY A 95 -2.19 10.35 7.24
C GLY A 95 -1.37 11.37 6.43
N ASN A 96 -0.03 11.39 6.57
CA ASN A 96 0.82 12.40 5.94
C ASN A 96 1.51 11.93 4.66
N TYR A 97 1.09 10.81 4.10
CA TYR A 97 1.61 10.32 2.83
C TYR A 97 0.74 10.78 1.66
N ASP A 98 1.36 11.40 0.66
CA ASP A 98 0.68 11.86 -0.56
C ASP A 98 0.42 10.70 -1.54
N LEU A 99 1.30 9.69 -1.54
CA LEU A 99 1.19 8.48 -2.35
C LEU A 99 1.47 7.24 -1.48
N VAL A 100 0.59 6.26 -1.56
CA VAL A 100 0.82 4.91 -1.03
C VAL A 100 0.88 3.93 -2.18
N VAL A 101 1.99 3.22 -2.29
CA VAL A 101 2.17 2.11 -3.24
C VAL A 101 1.97 0.80 -2.46
N ILE A 102 1.03 -0.02 -2.87
CA ILE A 102 0.72 -1.29 -2.23
C ILE A 102 1.15 -2.42 -3.17
N ASP A 103 2.25 -3.08 -2.83
CA ASP A 103 2.70 -4.24 -3.58
C ASP A 103 1.99 -5.50 -3.08
N GLU A 104 1.72 -6.43 -3.98
CA GLU A 104 0.89 -7.62 -3.71
C GLU A 104 -0.46 -7.24 -3.06
N SER A 105 -1.15 -6.27 -3.65
CA SER A 105 -2.38 -5.68 -3.11
C SER A 105 -3.53 -6.69 -2.92
N HIS A 106 -3.41 -7.87 -3.51
CA HIS A 106 -4.35 -8.96 -3.30
C HIS A 106 -4.47 -9.41 -1.83
N ASN A 107 -3.47 -9.12 -0.99
CA ASN A 107 -3.53 -9.37 0.45
C ASN A 107 -4.56 -8.48 1.18
N PHE A 108 -5.09 -7.45 0.52
CA PHE A 108 -6.12 -6.55 1.05
C PHE A 108 -7.52 -6.80 0.45
N ARG A 109 -7.75 -7.94 -0.19
CA ARG A 109 -9.04 -8.27 -0.84
C ARG A 109 -10.18 -8.44 0.15
N ASN A 110 -9.86 -9.04 1.30
CA ASN A 110 -10.86 -9.39 2.31
C ASN A 110 -11.12 -8.18 3.20
N GLY A 111 -12.08 -7.35 2.84
CA GLY A 111 -12.43 -6.11 3.54
C GLY A 111 -12.98 -6.28 4.95
N GLY A 112 -12.53 -7.26 5.69
CA GLY A 112 -12.95 -7.50 7.07
C GLY A 112 -12.99 -8.94 7.54
N ASN A 113 -12.74 -9.91 6.67
CA ASN A 113 -12.57 -11.28 7.14
C ASN A 113 -11.12 -11.45 7.62
N VAL A 114 -10.99 -11.63 8.90
CA VAL A 114 -9.80 -12.12 9.58
C VAL A 114 -9.37 -13.39 8.85
N ASP A 115 -8.12 -13.48 8.39
CA ASP A 115 -7.51 -14.78 8.14
C ASP A 115 -7.58 -15.50 9.48
N GLU A 116 -8.40 -16.54 9.53
CA GLU A 116 -8.52 -17.47 10.64
C GLU A 116 -7.17 -18.16 10.82
N GLU A 117 -6.28 -17.56 11.61
CA GLU A 117 -5.40 -18.35 12.44
C GLU A 117 -6.22 -18.58 13.72
N GLU A 118 -6.62 -19.83 13.89
CA GLU A 118 -7.34 -20.36 15.04
C GLU A 118 -6.60 -19.99 16.32
N ASP A 119 -7.13 -19.04 17.06
CA ASP A 119 -6.91 -18.93 18.50
C ASP A 119 -8.27 -18.77 19.17
N ASP A 120 -8.72 -19.87 19.73
CA ASP A 120 -9.83 -19.97 20.67
C ASP A 120 -9.54 -19.11 21.90
N ASP A 121 -10.16 -17.94 21.99
CA ASP A 121 -10.50 -17.35 23.28
C ASP A 121 -11.68 -16.38 23.14
N GLU A 122 -12.86 -16.89 23.45
CA GLU A 122 -14.08 -16.11 23.70
C GLU A 122 -13.87 -15.22 24.93
N GLN A 123 -13.54 -13.93 24.74
CA GLN A 123 -13.99 -12.88 25.69
C GLN A 123 -13.85 -11.49 25.03
N LEU A 124 -14.99 -10.81 24.83
CA LEU A 124 -15.22 -9.36 24.75
C LEU A 124 -13.97 -8.53 24.34
N GLU A 125 -13.46 -8.74 23.17
CA GLU A 125 -12.42 -7.89 22.63
C GLU A 125 -13.06 -6.78 21.78
N GLU A 126 -12.75 -5.53 22.11
CA GLU A 126 -12.78 -4.42 21.17
C GLU A 126 -12.21 -4.96 19.86
N ARG A 127 -13.02 -5.01 18.79
CA ARG A 127 -12.61 -5.57 17.49
C ARG A 127 -11.37 -4.83 17.02
N LYS A 128 -10.22 -5.44 17.16
CA LYS A 128 -8.96 -4.87 16.66
C LYS A 128 -9.16 -4.48 15.20
N GLU A 129 -8.95 -3.21 14.91
CA GLU A 129 -9.04 -2.68 13.56
C GLU A 129 -8.13 -3.52 12.65
N ASN A 130 -8.70 -4.22 11.67
CA ASN A 130 -7.92 -5.06 10.78
C ASN A 130 -7.04 -4.22 9.84
N ARG A 131 -6.08 -4.83 9.16
CA ARG A 131 -5.13 -4.15 8.27
C ARG A 131 -5.80 -3.30 7.19
N TYR A 132 -6.89 -3.81 6.62
CA TYR A 132 -7.68 -3.09 5.63
C TYR A 132 -8.33 -1.83 6.22
N GLN A 133 -8.97 -1.98 7.37
CA GLN A 133 -9.61 -0.86 8.08
C GLN A 133 -8.59 0.18 8.50
N LYS A 134 -7.43 -0.24 9.04
CA LYS A 134 -6.36 0.68 9.42
C LYS A 134 -5.80 1.44 8.20
N LEU A 135 -5.55 0.75 7.10
CA LEU A 135 -5.13 1.39 5.85
C LEU A 135 -6.17 2.39 5.36
N MET A 136 -7.44 2.02 5.34
CA MET A 136 -8.53 2.89 4.90
C MET A 136 -8.69 4.10 5.81
N ASN A 137 -8.79 3.88 7.13
CA ASN A 137 -9.15 4.92 8.07
C ASN A 137 -7.97 5.81 8.46
N ARG A 138 -6.78 5.23 8.68
CA ARG A 138 -5.61 5.97 9.19
C ARG A 138 -4.70 6.51 8.10
N VAL A 139 -4.64 5.89 6.95
CA VAL A 139 -3.74 6.28 5.86
C VAL A 139 -4.49 7.02 4.77
N ILE A 140 -5.55 6.44 4.22
CA ILE A 140 -6.21 6.95 3.02
C ILE A 140 -7.17 8.09 3.31
N ARG A 141 -8.00 7.95 4.36
CA ARG A 141 -9.07 8.92 4.69
C ARG A 141 -8.65 10.07 5.59
N THR A 142 -7.45 10.00 6.20
CA THR A 142 -7.03 10.93 7.25
C THR A 142 -5.92 11.86 6.74
N GLY A 143 -6.02 13.15 7.02
CA GLY A 143 -4.98 14.13 6.72
C GLY A 143 -4.97 14.59 5.28
N VAL A 144 -3.89 14.36 4.54
CA VAL A 144 -3.76 14.75 3.13
C VAL A 144 -4.59 13.82 2.22
N LYS A 145 -4.96 14.31 1.04
CA LYS A 145 -5.64 13.51 0.04
C LYS A 145 -4.67 12.50 -0.58
N THR A 146 -4.56 11.32 0.05
CA THR A 146 -3.61 10.28 -0.31
C THR A 146 -4.03 9.59 -1.61
N LYS A 147 -3.10 9.45 -2.54
CA LYS A 147 -3.29 8.66 -3.75
C LYS A 147 -2.80 7.23 -3.52
N VAL A 148 -3.44 6.27 -4.15
CA VAL A 148 -3.15 4.84 -3.96
C VAL A 148 -2.80 4.18 -5.29
N LEU A 149 -1.58 3.64 -5.39
CA LEU A 149 -1.16 2.78 -6.48
C LEU A 149 -1.07 1.33 -5.99
N MET A 150 -1.90 0.48 -6.53
CA MET A 150 -1.91 -0.94 -6.21
C MET A 150 -1.20 -1.75 -7.29
N LEU A 151 -0.31 -2.65 -6.88
CA LEU A 151 0.38 -3.60 -7.75
C LEU A 151 -0.14 -4.99 -7.44
N SER A 152 -0.63 -5.70 -8.44
CA SER A 152 -1.11 -7.07 -8.27
C SER A 152 -0.84 -7.91 -9.53
N ALA A 153 -0.35 -9.12 -9.32
CA ALA A 153 -0.24 -10.10 -10.40
C ALA A 153 -1.62 -10.70 -10.75
N THR A 154 -2.52 -10.75 -9.78
CA THR A 154 -3.85 -11.34 -9.91
C THR A 154 -4.89 -10.45 -9.25
N PRO A 155 -5.34 -9.37 -9.91
CA PRO A 155 -6.27 -8.42 -9.31
C PRO A 155 -7.64 -9.04 -9.02
N VAL A 156 -8.01 -10.09 -9.74
CA VAL A 156 -9.27 -10.82 -9.60
C VAL A 156 -9.00 -12.31 -9.47
N ASN A 157 -9.22 -12.86 -8.29
CA ASN A 157 -9.28 -14.30 -8.05
C ASN A 157 -10.71 -14.67 -7.63
N ASN A 158 -11.54 -15.08 -8.60
CA ASN A 158 -12.81 -15.77 -8.41
C ASN A 158 -13.97 -15.02 -7.73
N ARG A 159 -13.83 -13.80 -7.20
CA ARG A 159 -14.95 -13.06 -6.62
C ARG A 159 -14.90 -11.56 -6.96
N PHE A 160 -16.02 -11.04 -7.43
CA PHE A 160 -16.19 -9.58 -7.67
C PHE A 160 -15.99 -8.74 -6.38
N GLY A 161 -16.27 -9.32 -5.21
CA GLY A 161 -16.02 -8.66 -3.92
C GLY A 161 -14.56 -8.29 -3.68
N ASP A 162 -13.62 -9.11 -4.13
CA ASP A 162 -12.18 -8.84 -4.00
C ASP A 162 -11.76 -7.59 -4.80
N LEU A 163 -12.30 -7.46 -6.02
CA LEU A 163 -12.05 -6.28 -6.85
C LEU A 163 -12.72 -5.05 -6.25
N LYS A 164 -13.95 -5.18 -5.73
CA LYS A 164 -14.65 -4.08 -5.05
C LYS A 164 -13.85 -3.55 -3.87
N ASN A 165 -13.31 -4.40 -3.02
CA ASN A 165 -12.49 -4.00 -1.88
C ASN A 165 -11.21 -3.27 -2.30
N GLN A 166 -10.52 -3.75 -3.33
CA GLN A 166 -9.35 -3.06 -3.88
C GLN A 166 -9.73 -1.71 -4.50
N LEU A 167 -10.85 -1.63 -5.22
CA LEU A 167 -11.34 -0.37 -5.77
C LEU A 167 -11.77 0.61 -4.68
N GLN A 168 -12.35 0.14 -3.58
CA GLN A 168 -12.67 0.98 -2.42
C GLN A 168 -11.43 1.63 -1.81
N LEU A 169 -10.30 0.92 -1.75
CA LEU A 169 -9.03 1.52 -1.32
C LEU A 169 -8.60 2.67 -2.25
N ALA A 170 -8.77 2.49 -3.56
CA ALA A 170 -8.42 3.51 -4.54
C ALA A 170 -9.36 4.73 -4.52
N TYR A 171 -10.63 4.54 -4.15
CA TYR A 171 -11.67 5.58 -4.18
C TYR A 171 -12.12 6.03 -2.78
N GLU A 172 -11.25 5.91 -1.78
CA GLU A 172 -11.52 6.37 -0.40
C GLU A 172 -12.82 5.78 0.20
N GLY A 173 -13.20 4.57 -0.21
CA GLY A 173 -14.43 3.91 0.21
C GLY A 173 -15.67 4.23 -0.63
N HIS A 174 -15.55 5.06 -1.65
CA HIS A 174 -16.65 5.45 -2.53
C HIS A 174 -16.68 4.66 -3.85
N ALA A 175 -16.49 3.34 -3.79
CA ALA A 175 -16.54 2.48 -4.98
C ALA A 175 -17.87 2.56 -5.75
N GLU A 176 -18.94 3.03 -5.10
CA GLU A 176 -20.26 3.23 -5.72
C GLU A 176 -20.31 4.43 -6.68
N GLN A 177 -19.31 5.32 -6.61
CA GLN A 177 -19.18 6.47 -7.50
C GLN A 177 -18.40 6.18 -8.79
N ILE A 178 -17.97 4.92 -8.97
CA ILE A 178 -17.37 4.47 -10.23
C ILE A 178 -18.52 4.27 -11.23
N ASN A 179 -19.07 5.35 -11.71
CA ASN A 179 -19.94 5.33 -12.89
C ASN A 179 -19.06 5.33 -14.13
N GLU A 180 -19.41 4.47 -15.06
CA GLU A 180 -18.86 4.11 -16.37
C GLU A 180 -18.05 5.18 -17.11
#